data_1b27c1d500a2d2e4aba9655aebe000da
#
_entry.id   1b27c1d500a2d2e4aba9655aebe000da
#
_cell.length_a   1.000
_cell.length_b   1.000
_cell.length_c   1.000
_cell.angle_alpha   90.00
_cell.angle_beta   90.00
_cell.angle_gamma   90.00
#
_symmetry.space_group_name_H-M   'P 1'
#
loop_
_entity.id
_entity.type
_entity.pdbx_description
1 polymer ?
#
loop_
_entity_poly.entity_id
_entity_poly.type
_entity_poly.pdbx_seq_one_letter_code
_entity_poly.pdbx_strand_id
1 'polypeptide(L)'
;MANRKQSVIIADDHTLFRQGLKLILEDIENIEVVADVADGKELIEVATLMKPDLIIMDINMPHVNGIEASRILLQDNPDFRILVISMYGDEQYYSSVIENGVKGFILKDADNSELRLAVKTILNGKTYFSQELLLKLIKNRQTNAQIVITKREKEILALICQGLNSSEIAEKLFLSERTVENHRANLLDKTGCRNSLSLVIYALRNNLVQMQ
;
A
#
# COMPACT_ATOMS: atom_id res chain seq x y z
N MET A 1 0.39 21.98 -35.50
CA MET A 1 -0.64 21.17 -34.83
C MET A 1 -0.67 21.62 -33.38
N ALA A 2 -1.81 22.09 -32.84
CA ALA A 2 -1.90 22.48 -31.47
C ALA A 2 -1.62 21.24 -30.60
N ASN A 3 -0.62 21.33 -29.74
CA ASN A 3 -0.26 20.25 -28.82
C ASN A 3 -1.42 20.09 -27.84
N ARG A 4 -2.17 18.97 -27.90
CA ARG A 4 -3.26 18.68 -26.96
C ARG A 4 -2.68 18.70 -25.55
N LYS A 5 -3.25 19.47 -24.66
CA LYS A 5 -2.91 19.41 -23.23
C LYS A 5 -3.25 18.05 -22.65
N GLN A 6 -2.38 17.55 -21.82
CA GLN A 6 -2.59 16.28 -21.11
C GLN A 6 -3.45 16.53 -19.88
N SER A 7 -4.55 15.81 -19.78
CA SER A 7 -5.55 15.96 -18.73
C SER A 7 -5.16 15.19 -17.47
N VAL A 8 -5.22 15.85 -16.31
CA VAL A 8 -4.88 15.26 -15.02
C VAL A 8 -6.05 15.40 -14.06
N ILE A 9 -6.36 14.33 -13.32
CA ILE A 9 -7.27 14.35 -12.17
C ILE A 9 -6.44 14.21 -10.90
N ILE A 10 -6.78 15.00 -9.86
CA ILE A 10 -6.19 14.92 -8.53
C ILE A 10 -7.24 14.36 -7.56
N ALA A 11 -6.88 13.38 -6.73
CA ALA A 11 -7.73 12.85 -5.68
C ALA A 11 -6.98 12.82 -4.34
N ASP A 12 -7.41 13.58 -3.36
CA ASP A 12 -6.83 13.67 -2.01
C ASP A 12 -7.84 14.32 -1.08
N ASP A 13 -8.02 13.85 0.13
CA ASP A 13 -8.97 14.44 1.09
C ASP A 13 -8.43 15.73 1.75
N HIS A 14 -7.12 16.00 1.67
CA HIS A 14 -6.48 17.19 2.19
C HIS A 14 -6.59 18.37 1.22
N THR A 15 -7.52 19.28 1.44
CA THR A 15 -7.79 20.41 0.54
C THR A 15 -6.56 21.27 0.22
N LEU A 16 -5.73 21.59 1.22
CA LEU A 16 -4.51 22.41 1.00
C LEU A 16 -3.49 21.69 0.13
N PHE A 17 -3.35 20.38 0.31
CA PHE A 17 -2.45 19.55 -0.49
C PHE A 17 -2.92 19.49 -1.95
N ARG A 18 -4.22 19.24 -2.17
CA ARG A 18 -4.81 19.25 -3.52
C ARG A 18 -4.58 20.59 -4.24
N GLN A 19 -4.80 21.71 -3.54
CA GLN A 19 -4.56 23.04 -4.11
C GLN A 19 -3.08 23.27 -4.46
N GLY A 20 -2.17 22.84 -3.59
CA GLY A 20 -0.73 22.90 -3.84
C GLY A 20 -0.32 22.07 -5.05
N LEU A 21 -0.81 20.83 -5.15
CA LEU A 21 -0.58 19.98 -6.31
C LEU A 21 -1.07 20.62 -7.61
N LYS A 22 -2.27 21.21 -7.60
CA LYS A 22 -2.85 21.88 -8.76
C LYS A 22 -1.95 22.99 -9.26
N LEU A 23 -1.47 23.86 -8.37
CA LEU A 23 -0.55 24.95 -8.74
C LEU A 23 0.75 24.41 -9.36
N ILE A 24 1.35 23.36 -8.79
CA ILE A 24 2.58 22.77 -9.30
C ILE A 24 2.38 22.13 -10.68
N LEU A 25 1.23 21.46 -10.89
CA LEU A 25 0.91 20.79 -12.14
C LEU A 25 0.59 21.78 -13.26
N GLU A 26 -0.17 22.83 -12.98
CA GLU A 26 -0.51 23.88 -13.94
C GLU A 26 0.72 24.69 -14.42
N ASP A 27 1.81 24.69 -13.64
CA ASP A 27 3.11 25.25 -14.05
C ASP A 27 3.94 24.29 -14.93
N ILE A 28 3.46 23.08 -15.19
CA ILE A 28 4.10 22.16 -16.15
C ILE A 28 3.48 22.38 -17.52
N GLU A 29 4.34 22.63 -18.50
CA GLU A 29 3.91 22.87 -19.89
C GLU A 29 3.07 21.69 -20.42
N ASN A 30 1.96 22.02 -21.09
CA ASN A 30 1.01 21.06 -21.71
C ASN A 30 0.26 20.15 -20.72
N ILE A 31 0.13 20.53 -19.45
CA ILE A 31 -0.73 19.85 -18.49
C ILE A 31 -1.94 20.72 -18.14
N GLU A 32 -3.07 20.08 -17.90
CA GLU A 32 -4.29 20.71 -17.41
C GLU A 32 -4.95 19.85 -16.36
N VAL A 33 -5.20 20.41 -15.17
CA VAL A 33 -5.97 19.72 -14.12
C VAL A 33 -7.45 19.89 -14.45
N VAL A 34 -8.09 18.81 -14.92
CA VAL A 34 -9.48 18.81 -15.39
C VAL A 34 -10.49 18.56 -14.29
N ALA A 35 -10.06 17.95 -13.19
CA ALA A 35 -10.87 17.75 -11.97
C ALA A 35 -9.99 17.57 -10.75
N ASP A 36 -10.52 17.95 -9.58
CA ASP A 36 -9.97 17.60 -8.28
C ASP A 36 -11.08 17.14 -7.34
N VAL A 37 -10.90 15.99 -6.70
CA VAL A 37 -11.89 15.30 -5.89
C VAL A 37 -11.34 14.93 -4.51
N ALA A 38 -12.24 14.70 -3.55
CA ALA A 38 -11.85 14.48 -2.15
C ALA A 38 -11.95 13.03 -1.70
N ASP A 39 -12.50 12.14 -2.51
CA ASP A 39 -12.65 10.72 -2.16
C ASP A 39 -12.55 9.79 -3.37
N GLY A 40 -12.29 8.50 -3.08
CA GLY A 40 -12.08 7.51 -4.12
C GLY A 40 -13.35 7.13 -4.89
N LYS A 41 -14.56 7.30 -4.31
CA LYS A 41 -15.81 7.02 -5.02
C LYS A 41 -16.04 8.06 -6.12
N GLU A 42 -15.92 9.34 -5.78
CA GLU A 42 -16.01 10.44 -6.73
C GLU A 42 -14.91 10.31 -7.80
N LEU A 43 -13.68 9.92 -7.40
CA LEU A 43 -12.59 9.66 -8.34
C LEU A 43 -12.98 8.64 -9.41
N ILE A 44 -13.55 7.50 -9.01
CA ILE A 44 -13.95 6.44 -9.95
C ILE A 44 -14.98 6.97 -10.95
N GLU A 45 -16.00 7.67 -10.48
CA GLU A 45 -17.07 8.23 -11.34
C GLU A 45 -16.50 9.23 -12.35
N VAL A 46 -15.70 10.19 -11.87
CA VAL A 46 -15.12 11.26 -12.71
C VAL A 46 -14.05 10.70 -13.68
N ALA A 47 -13.19 9.79 -13.23
CA ALA A 47 -12.15 9.22 -14.09
C ALA A 47 -12.72 8.33 -15.20
N THR A 48 -13.78 7.56 -14.92
CA THR A 48 -14.48 6.73 -15.92
C THR A 48 -15.13 7.61 -17.00
N LEU A 49 -15.70 8.75 -16.61
CA LEU A 49 -16.35 9.69 -17.52
C LEU A 49 -15.34 10.47 -18.36
N MET A 50 -14.31 11.05 -17.72
CA MET A 50 -13.40 11.99 -18.36
C MET A 50 -12.21 11.33 -19.06
N LYS A 51 -11.86 10.10 -18.67
CA LYS A 51 -10.71 9.33 -19.20
C LYS A 51 -9.43 10.15 -19.26
N PRO A 52 -8.91 10.61 -18.11
CA PRO A 52 -7.74 11.47 -18.05
C PRO A 52 -6.47 10.77 -18.54
N ASP A 53 -5.48 11.55 -18.96
CA ASP A 53 -4.16 11.05 -19.34
C ASP A 53 -3.34 10.59 -18.12
N LEU A 54 -3.64 11.16 -16.92
CA LEU A 54 -3.03 10.79 -15.64
C LEU A 54 -4.01 11.00 -14.48
N ILE A 55 -4.00 10.08 -13.53
CA ILE A 55 -4.65 10.22 -12.22
C ILE A 55 -3.55 10.33 -11.17
N ILE A 56 -3.61 11.35 -10.33
CA ILE A 56 -2.76 11.50 -9.14
C ILE A 56 -3.66 11.31 -7.93
N MET A 57 -3.37 10.32 -7.07
CA MET A 57 -4.26 10.04 -5.96
C MET A 57 -3.52 9.69 -4.66
N ASP A 58 -4.13 10.05 -3.54
CA ASP A 58 -3.74 9.56 -2.22
C ASP A 58 -4.23 8.13 -1.97
N ILE A 59 -3.57 7.43 -1.05
CA ILE A 59 -4.03 6.13 -0.54
C ILE A 59 -5.16 6.32 0.46
N ASN A 60 -5.00 7.26 1.40
CA ASN A 60 -5.91 7.44 2.53
C ASN A 60 -7.01 8.43 2.18
N MET A 61 -8.07 7.95 1.55
CA MET A 61 -9.26 8.74 1.24
C MET A 61 -10.50 8.13 1.90
N PRO A 62 -11.52 8.96 2.23
CA PRO A 62 -12.77 8.47 2.77
C PRO A 62 -13.58 7.66 1.73
N HIS A 63 -14.58 6.91 2.22
CA HIS A 63 -15.49 6.05 1.47
C HIS A 63 -14.77 4.93 0.70
N VAL A 64 -14.02 5.25 -0.34
CA VAL A 64 -13.19 4.32 -1.11
C VAL A 64 -11.75 4.79 -1.05
N ASN A 65 -10.87 4.00 -0.46
CA ASN A 65 -9.43 4.33 -0.39
C ASN A 65 -8.73 4.15 -1.75
N GLY A 66 -7.51 4.70 -1.88
CA GLY A 66 -6.77 4.67 -3.15
C GLY A 66 -6.39 3.27 -3.63
N ILE A 67 -6.24 2.28 -2.72
CA ILE A 67 -5.96 0.89 -3.09
C ILE A 67 -7.16 0.31 -3.83
N GLU A 68 -8.34 0.46 -3.25
CA GLU A 68 -9.58 -0.03 -3.85
C GLU A 68 -9.94 0.74 -5.12
N ALA A 69 -9.78 2.07 -5.11
CA ALA A 69 -10.00 2.91 -6.28
C ALA A 69 -9.08 2.50 -7.45
N SER A 70 -7.77 2.30 -7.20
CA SER A 70 -6.83 1.86 -8.23
C SER A 70 -7.19 0.50 -8.80
N ARG A 71 -7.61 -0.44 -7.94
CA ARG A 71 -8.05 -1.77 -8.35
C ARG A 71 -9.26 -1.69 -9.29
N ILE A 72 -10.29 -0.95 -8.91
CA ILE A 72 -11.52 -0.78 -9.71
C ILE A 72 -11.19 -0.12 -11.05
N LEU A 73 -10.47 1.01 -11.03
CA LEU A 73 -10.13 1.76 -12.22
C LEU A 73 -9.29 0.94 -13.22
N LEU A 74 -8.28 0.21 -12.75
CA LEU A 74 -7.39 -0.58 -13.61
C LEU A 74 -8.02 -1.91 -14.05
N GLN A 75 -9.03 -2.42 -13.35
CA GLN A 75 -9.86 -3.53 -13.85
C GLN A 75 -10.81 -3.08 -14.97
N ASP A 76 -11.38 -1.88 -14.85
CA ASP A 76 -12.27 -1.31 -15.89
C ASP A 76 -11.47 -0.86 -17.12
N ASN A 77 -10.34 -0.17 -16.90
CA ASN A 77 -9.46 0.30 -17.97
C ASN A 77 -7.98 0.16 -17.59
N PRO A 78 -7.29 -0.89 -18.06
CA PRO A 78 -5.87 -1.13 -17.79
C PRO A 78 -4.91 -0.04 -18.34
N ASP A 79 -5.38 0.82 -19.24
CA ASP A 79 -4.60 1.90 -19.83
C ASP A 79 -4.52 3.15 -18.94
N PHE A 80 -5.31 3.22 -17.88
CA PHE A 80 -5.19 4.32 -16.92
C PHE A 80 -3.78 4.40 -16.35
N ARG A 81 -3.26 5.61 -16.34
CA ARG A 81 -1.98 5.92 -15.68
C ARG A 81 -2.29 6.51 -14.32
N ILE A 82 -1.83 5.82 -13.28
CA ILE A 82 -2.06 6.23 -11.90
C ILE A 82 -0.71 6.49 -11.23
N LEU A 83 -0.54 7.70 -10.69
CA LEU A 83 0.53 8.08 -9.77
C LEU A 83 -0.06 8.15 -8.37
N VAL A 84 0.42 7.33 -7.47
CA VAL A 84 0.03 7.37 -6.07
C VAL A 84 0.97 8.31 -5.32
N ILE A 85 0.39 9.17 -4.48
CA ILE A 85 1.10 10.01 -3.53
C ILE A 85 0.64 9.63 -2.13
N SER A 86 1.55 9.31 -1.22
CA SER A 86 1.20 8.81 0.10
C SER A 86 2.08 9.40 1.19
N MET A 87 1.57 9.43 2.43
CA MET A 87 2.34 9.82 3.60
C MET A 87 3.37 8.76 3.98
N TYR A 88 4.37 9.17 4.72
CA TYR A 88 5.34 8.28 5.35
C TYR A 88 4.63 7.33 6.33
N GLY A 89 4.88 6.03 6.26
CA GLY A 89 4.28 5.04 7.15
C GLY A 89 3.22 4.13 6.55
N ASP A 90 2.79 4.39 5.31
CA ASP A 90 1.81 3.57 4.60
C ASP A 90 2.44 2.33 3.91
N GLU A 91 3.58 1.89 4.39
CA GLU A 91 4.41 0.83 3.77
C GLU A 91 3.65 -0.49 3.58
N GLN A 92 2.68 -0.78 4.44
CA GLN A 92 1.81 -1.95 4.34
C GLN A 92 0.95 -1.96 3.08
N TYR A 93 0.73 -0.79 2.45
CA TYR A 93 -0.11 -0.64 1.27
C TYR A 93 0.68 -0.60 -0.04
N TYR A 94 2.00 -0.38 0.02
CA TYR A 94 2.82 -0.20 -1.18
C TYR A 94 2.75 -1.41 -2.12
N SER A 95 2.88 -2.63 -1.58
CA SER A 95 2.81 -3.85 -2.39
C SER A 95 1.46 -3.98 -3.09
N SER A 96 0.35 -3.78 -2.37
CA SER A 96 -1.00 -3.90 -2.93
C SER A 96 -1.25 -2.91 -4.07
N VAL A 97 -0.81 -1.66 -3.90
CA VAL A 97 -0.99 -0.62 -4.92
C VAL A 97 -0.17 -0.94 -6.18
N ILE A 98 1.08 -1.43 -6.01
CA ILE A 98 1.94 -1.82 -7.12
C ILE A 98 1.39 -3.06 -7.83
N GLU A 99 0.88 -4.04 -7.10
CA GLU A 99 0.24 -5.25 -7.64
C GLU A 99 -1.02 -4.92 -8.46
N ASN A 100 -1.75 -3.85 -8.10
CA ASN A 100 -2.86 -3.35 -8.92
C ASN A 100 -2.42 -2.83 -10.28
N GLY A 101 -1.12 -2.51 -10.49
CA GLY A 101 -0.57 -2.08 -11.77
C GLY A 101 -0.45 -0.56 -11.96
N VAL A 102 -0.43 0.22 -10.87
CA VAL A 102 -0.19 1.67 -10.94
C VAL A 102 1.14 1.98 -11.64
N LYS A 103 1.24 3.15 -12.26
CA LYS A 103 2.43 3.53 -13.04
C LYS A 103 3.46 4.30 -12.22
N GLY A 104 3.10 4.77 -11.05
CA GLY A 104 4.06 5.46 -10.19
C GLY A 104 3.63 5.59 -8.73
N PHE A 105 4.64 5.87 -7.91
CA PHE A 105 4.48 6.10 -6.48
C PHE A 105 5.55 7.07 -5.99
N ILE A 106 5.13 8.12 -5.28
CA ILE A 106 6.00 9.07 -4.56
C ILE A 106 5.44 9.33 -3.16
N LEU A 107 6.26 9.89 -2.28
CA LEU A 107 5.81 10.32 -0.95
C LEU A 107 5.29 11.77 -0.99
N LYS A 108 4.41 12.13 -0.06
CA LYS A 108 3.86 13.51 0.05
C LYS A 108 4.91 14.54 0.48
N ASP A 109 6.04 14.11 1.02
CA ASP A 109 7.19 14.95 1.36
C ASP A 109 8.22 15.09 0.22
N ALA A 110 7.96 14.45 -0.92
CA ALA A 110 8.76 14.63 -2.13
C ALA A 110 8.79 16.11 -2.56
N ASP A 111 9.93 16.54 -3.06
CA ASP A 111 10.05 17.91 -3.55
C ASP A 111 9.33 18.11 -4.90
N ASN A 112 9.12 19.39 -5.26
CA ASN A 112 8.45 19.74 -6.52
C ASN A 112 9.16 19.17 -7.76
N SER A 113 10.47 18.99 -7.72
CA SER A 113 11.26 18.48 -8.85
C SER A 113 11.00 17.00 -9.06
N GLU A 114 10.87 16.24 -7.98
CA GLU A 114 10.53 14.81 -8.02
C GLU A 114 9.10 14.60 -8.55
N LEU A 115 8.12 15.37 -8.06
CA LEU A 115 6.75 15.32 -8.57
C LEU A 115 6.71 15.59 -10.08
N ARG A 116 7.37 16.68 -10.55
CA ARG A 116 7.44 17.02 -11.97
C ARG A 116 8.09 15.92 -12.80
N LEU A 117 9.16 15.29 -12.29
CA LEU A 117 9.84 14.19 -12.94
C LEU A 117 8.94 12.95 -13.04
N ALA A 118 8.25 12.59 -11.95
CA ALA A 118 7.32 11.48 -11.90
C ALA A 118 6.19 11.64 -12.94
N VAL A 119 5.54 12.81 -12.94
CA VAL A 119 4.44 13.14 -13.85
C VAL A 119 4.90 13.04 -15.30
N LYS A 120 5.99 13.70 -15.67
CA LYS A 120 6.55 13.65 -17.04
C LYS A 120 6.93 12.24 -17.46
N THR A 121 7.52 11.46 -16.57
CA THR A 121 7.93 10.08 -16.83
C THR A 121 6.73 9.18 -17.14
N ILE A 122 5.66 9.30 -16.34
CA ILE A 122 4.44 8.48 -16.49
C ILE A 122 3.66 8.89 -17.74
N LEU A 123 3.54 10.19 -18.02
CA LEU A 123 2.88 10.69 -19.21
C LEU A 123 3.61 10.26 -20.50
N ASN A 124 4.93 10.04 -20.43
CA ASN A 124 5.71 9.44 -21.51
C ASN A 124 5.63 7.89 -21.57
N GLY A 125 4.69 7.27 -20.85
CA GLY A 125 4.44 5.83 -20.90
C GLY A 125 5.43 4.96 -20.09
N LYS A 126 6.27 5.59 -19.26
CA LYS A 126 7.20 4.88 -18.35
C LYS A 126 6.62 4.81 -16.95
N THR A 127 7.26 4.04 -16.07
CA THR A 127 6.92 3.95 -14.64
C THR A 127 7.88 4.80 -13.81
N TYR A 128 7.40 5.33 -12.69
CA TYR A 128 8.20 6.08 -11.73
C TYR A 128 7.91 5.63 -10.31
N PHE A 129 8.92 5.10 -9.64
CA PHE A 129 8.87 4.75 -8.22
C PHE A 129 10.06 5.40 -7.53
N SER A 130 9.82 6.13 -6.44
CA SER A 130 10.89 6.77 -5.69
C SER A 130 11.92 5.75 -5.22
N GLN A 131 13.20 6.13 -5.20
CA GLN A 131 14.27 5.22 -4.79
C GLN A 131 14.07 4.72 -3.37
N GLU A 132 13.55 5.58 -2.49
CA GLU A 132 13.25 5.23 -1.12
C GLU A 132 12.18 4.14 -1.01
N LEU A 133 11.10 4.23 -1.78
CA LEU A 133 10.09 3.19 -1.88
C LEU A 133 10.71 1.85 -2.32
N LEU A 134 11.53 1.87 -3.37
CA LEU A 134 12.16 0.64 -3.87
C LEU A 134 13.06 -0.01 -2.81
N LEU A 135 13.84 0.79 -2.07
CA LEU A 135 14.67 0.28 -0.97
C LEU A 135 13.83 -0.33 0.17
N LYS A 136 12.69 0.26 0.49
CA LYS A 136 11.75 -0.28 1.49
C LYS A 136 11.12 -1.59 1.02
N LEU A 137 10.68 -1.66 -0.23
CA LEU A 137 10.14 -2.89 -0.80
C LEU A 137 11.17 -4.03 -0.81
N ILE A 138 12.44 -3.72 -1.10
CA ILE A 138 13.52 -4.71 -1.06
C ILE A 138 13.76 -5.17 0.39
N LYS A 139 13.82 -4.26 1.35
CA LYS A 139 13.97 -4.59 2.78
C LYS A 139 12.78 -5.43 3.28
N ASN A 140 11.56 -5.05 2.93
CA ASN A 140 10.36 -5.81 3.29
C ASN A 140 10.29 -7.18 2.59
N ARG A 141 10.82 -7.32 1.38
CA ARG A 141 10.99 -8.64 0.75
C ARG A 141 12.06 -9.48 1.42
N GLN A 142 13.10 -8.88 1.96
CA GLN A 142 14.12 -9.62 2.74
C GLN A 142 13.58 -10.06 4.11
N THR A 143 12.65 -9.32 4.72
CA THR A 143 11.88 -9.76 5.90
C THR A 143 10.76 -10.74 5.54
N ASN A 144 10.21 -10.70 4.32
CA ASN A 144 9.32 -11.71 3.73
C ASN A 144 10.07 -12.85 3.00
N ALA A 145 11.40 -12.81 2.90
CA ALA A 145 12.21 -13.96 2.51
C ALA A 145 11.99 -15.06 3.54
N GLN A 146 10.93 -15.86 3.31
CA GLN A 146 10.55 -17.04 4.07
C GLN A 146 10.89 -16.88 5.55
N ILE A 147 10.00 -16.26 6.31
CA ILE A 147 10.02 -16.42 7.77
C ILE A 147 9.95 -17.92 7.99
N VAL A 148 11.11 -18.52 8.24
CA VAL A 148 11.20 -19.96 8.51
C VAL A 148 10.62 -20.17 9.91
N ILE A 149 9.30 -20.33 9.93
CA ILE A 149 8.59 -20.76 11.14
C ILE A 149 8.88 -22.25 11.29
N THR A 150 9.62 -22.59 12.33
CA THR A 150 9.97 -23.98 12.64
C THR A 150 8.71 -24.80 12.88
N LYS A 151 8.82 -26.13 12.80
CA LYS A 151 7.71 -27.05 13.07
C LYS A 151 7.09 -26.78 14.44
N ARG A 152 7.93 -26.53 15.45
CA ARG A 152 7.51 -26.24 16.83
C ARG A 152 6.80 -24.90 16.97
N GLU A 153 7.30 -23.88 16.30
CA GLU A 153 6.65 -22.57 16.27
C GLU A 153 5.28 -22.61 15.57
N LYS A 154 5.12 -23.44 14.52
CA LYS A 154 3.81 -23.65 13.88
C LYS A 154 2.81 -24.32 14.81
N GLU A 155 3.24 -25.31 15.58
CA GLU A 155 2.37 -25.98 16.58
C GLU A 155 1.89 -24.98 17.63
N ILE A 156 2.80 -24.17 18.16
CA ILE A 156 2.48 -23.13 19.16
C ILE A 156 1.58 -22.05 18.54
N LEU A 157 1.88 -21.59 17.33
CA LEU A 157 1.08 -20.59 16.62
C LEU A 157 -0.37 -21.08 16.41
N ALA A 158 -0.56 -22.34 16.04
CA ALA A 158 -1.88 -22.93 15.87
C ALA A 158 -2.70 -22.91 17.19
N LEU A 159 -2.05 -23.16 18.32
CA LEU A 159 -2.69 -23.14 19.64
C LEU A 159 -2.98 -21.70 20.12
N ILE A 160 -2.11 -20.74 19.79
CA ILE A 160 -2.38 -19.31 20.03
C ILE A 160 -3.62 -18.88 19.23
N CYS A 161 -3.76 -19.33 17.99
CA CYS A 161 -4.93 -19.04 17.14
C CYS A 161 -6.23 -19.65 17.68
N GLN A 162 -6.13 -20.74 18.48
CA GLN A 162 -7.26 -21.32 19.21
C GLN A 162 -7.58 -20.59 20.52
N GLY A 163 -6.83 -19.54 20.87
CA GLY A 163 -7.05 -18.74 22.07
C GLY A 163 -6.38 -19.26 23.34
N LEU A 164 -5.51 -20.27 23.27
CA LEU A 164 -4.84 -20.84 24.44
C LEU A 164 -3.77 -19.87 24.99
N ASN A 165 -3.68 -19.77 26.32
CA ASN A 165 -2.61 -19.08 27.02
C ASN A 165 -1.32 -19.91 27.11
N SER A 166 -0.22 -19.31 27.61
CA SER A 166 1.09 -19.97 27.66
C SER A 166 1.11 -21.22 28.54
N SER A 167 0.38 -21.24 29.65
CA SER A 167 0.27 -22.37 30.55
C SER A 167 -0.48 -23.55 29.91
N GLU A 168 -1.62 -23.29 29.27
CA GLU A 168 -2.41 -24.29 28.54
C GLU A 168 -1.65 -24.90 27.35
N ILE A 169 -0.88 -24.07 26.62
CA ILE A 169 -0.01 -24.54 25.53
C ILE A 169 1.12 -25.42 26.08
N ALA A 170 1.71 -25.02 27.22
CA ALA A 170 2.78 -25.78 27.87
C ALA A 170 2.31 -27.16 28.28
N GLU A 171 1.14 -27.25 28.90
CA GLU A 171 0.51 -28.52 29.29
C GLU A 171 0.23 -29.39 28.06
N LYS A 172 -0.40 -28.84 27.04
CA LYS A 172 -0.79 -29.56 25.82
C LYS A 172 0.39 -30.07 25.00
N LEU A 173 1.52 -29.37 25.04
CA LEU A 173 2.72 -29.70 24.30
C LEU A 173 3.83 -30.34 25.12
N PHE A 174 3.57 -30.62 26.41
CA PHE A 174 4.53 -31.16 27.38
C PHE A 174 5.83 -30.33 27.45
N LEU A 175 5.68 -28.99 27.55
CA LEU A 175 6.77 -28.04 27.68
C LEU A 175 6.70 -27.30 29.01
N SER A 176 7.76 -26.55 29.34
CA SER A 176 7.66 -25.51 30.37
C SER A 176 6.97 -24.25 29.81
N GLU A 177 6.24 -23.52 30.65
CA GLU A 177 5.62 -22.24 30.29
C GLU A 177 6.66 -21.25 29.75
N ARG A 178 7.83 -21.20 30.37
CA ARG A 178 8.97 -20.37 29.93
C ARG A 178 9.41 -20.72 28.50
N THR A 179 9.40 -21.99 28.13
CA THR A 179 9.72 -22.44 26.77
C THR A 179 8.70 -21.94 25.75
N VAL A 180 7.40 -21.98 26.12
CA VAL A 180 6.33 -21.46 25.26
C VAL A 180 6.45 -19.95 25.09
N GLU A 181 6.74 -19.21 26.16
CA GLU A 181 6.92 -17.76 26.10
C GLU A 181 8.11 -17.38 25.22
N ASN A 182 9.22 -18.11 25.28
CA ASN A 182 10.34 -17.90 24.38
C ASN A 182 9.96 -18.12 22.90
N HIS A 183 9.18 -19.15 22.60
CA HIS A 183 8.69 -19.36 21.23
C HIS A 183 7.70 -18.28 20.79
N ARG A 184 6.85 -17.77 21.70
CA ARG A 184 5.95 -16.64 21.41
C ARG A 184 6.75 -15.36 21.10
N ALA A 185 7.77 -15.07 21.91
CA ALA A 185 8.66 -13.92 21.67
C ALA A 185 9.37 -14.03 20.31
N ASN A 186 9.90 -15.22 20.00
CA ASN A 186 10.55 -15.46 18.70
C ASN A 186 9.57 -15.33 17.53
N LEU A 187 8.32 -15.80 17.69
CA LEU A 187 7.28 -15.63 16.67
C LEU A 187 6.93 -14.16 16.45
N LEU A 188 6.80 -13.37 17.52
CA LEU A 188 6.55 -11.93 17.43
C LEU A 188 7.71 -11.21 16.74
N ASP A 189 8.95 -11.53 17.10
CA ASP A 189 10.16 -10.96 16.50
C ASP A 189 10.27 -11.31 15.02
N LYS A 190 10.15 -12.61 14.67
CA LYS A 190 10.19 -13.08 13.29
C LYS A 190 9.11 -12.48 12.39
N THR A 191 7.90 -12.26 12.93
CA THR A 191 6.75 -11.75 12.17
C THR A 191 6.62 -10.24 12.22
N GLY A 192 7.40 -9.56 13.06
CA GLY A 192 7.27 -8.12 13.32
C GLY A 192 5.96 -7.74 14.05
N CYS A 193 5.26 -8.72 14.60
CA CYS A 193 4.02 -8.50 15.34
C CYS A 193 4.28 -7.98 16.75
N ARG A 194 3.43 -7.05 17.25
CA ARG A 194 3.62 -6.44 18.57
C ARG A 194 2.93 -7.20 19.72
N ASN A 195 1.95 -8.03 19.41
CA ASN A 195 1.17 -8.78 20.38
C ASN A 195 0.53 -10.03 19.77
N SER A 196 -0.07 -10.87 20.62
CA SER A 196 -0.70 -12.13 20.17
C SER A 196 -1.85 -11.91 19.19
N LEU A 197 -2.63 -10.83 19.33
CA LEU A 197 -3.73 -10.55 18.40
C LEU A 197 -3.20 -10.22 17.00
N SER A 198 -2.17 -9.38 16.89
CA SER A 198 -1.54 -9.09 15.60
C SER A 198 -0.89 -10.33 15.00
N LEU A 199 -0.34 -11.23 15.82
CA LEU A 199 0.22 -12.51 15.40
C LEU A 199 -0.85 -13.46 14.84
N VAL A 200 -2.03 -13.54 15.47
CA VAL A 200 -3.18 -14.30 14.97
C VAL A 200 -3.64 -13.76 13.61
N ILE A 201 -3.82 -12.45 13.49
CA ILE A 201 -4.20 -11.82 12.22
C ILE A 201 -3.16 -12.10 11.13
N TYR A 202 -1.86 -12.01 11.47
CA TYR A 202 -0.77 -12.34 10.57
C TYR A 202 -0.83 -13.80 10.09
N ALA A 203 -1.03 -14.74 11.02
CA ALA A 203 -1.13 -16.17 10.71
C ALA A 203 -2.28 -16.50 9.74
N LEU A 204 -3.44 -15.88 9.96
CA LEU A 204 -4.62 -16.03 9.10
C LEU A 204 -4.39 -15.42 7.70
N ARG A 205 -3.86 -14.21 7.62
CA ARG A 205 -3.57 -13.53 6.34
C ARG A 205 -2.57 -14.28 5.48
N ASN A 206 -1.59 -14.95 6.10
CA ASN A 206 -0.54 -15.68 5.40
C ASN A 206 -0.85 -17.19 5.27
N ASN A 207 -2.08 -17.63 5.58
CA ASN A 207 -2.50 -19.02 5.52
C ASN A 207 -1.58 -19.99 6.30
N LEU A 208 -0.96 -19.52 7.39
CA LEU A 208 -0.05 -20.33 8.22
C LEU A 208 -0.79 -21.31 9.11
N VAL A 209 -2.07 -21.04 9.39
CA VAL A 209 -2.97 -21.86 10.21
C VAL A 209 -4.35 -21.90 9.57
N GLN A 210 -4.95 -23.08 9.47
CA GLN A 210 -6.36 -23.24 9.09
C GLN A 210 -7.21 -23.26 10.36
N MET A 211 -8.22 -22.40 10.43
CA MET A 211 -9.24 -22.54 11.48
C MET A 211 -10.09 -23.77 11.15
N GLN A 212 -10.11 -24.72 12.07
CA GLN A 212 -11.08 -25.82 12.07
C GLN A 212 -12.36 -25.37 12.74
#